data_a91b441cfc880af9dc90a776015ad0bd
#
_entry.id   a91b441cfc880af9dc90a776015ad0bd
#
_cell.length_a   1.000
_cell.length_b   1.000
_cell.length_c   1.000
_cell.angle_alpha   90.00
_cell.angle_beta   90.00
_cell.angle_gamma   90.00
#
_symmetry.space_group_name_H-M   'P 1'
#
loop_
_entity.id
_entity.type
_entity.pdbx_description
1 polymer ?
#
loop_
_entity_poly.entity_id
_entity_poly.type
_entity_poly.pdbx_seq_one_letter_code
_entity_poly.pdbx_strand_id
1 'polypeptide(L)'
;MVENSIHETPDGSHPDKPATAFTPLLTTHDWNEEWKELQKARRAADDASHWDKRAATFGSKDAPNPYVERFLDLAGIRPGESVLDMGCGTGALSVPLGAAGHPVVAADFSQGMLGVLEDELAERGIVSVTPKLMSWEDDWAAHGVLHDSADVAVASRSIATADLKDSLMRLTDAARRRVCITLPTGGSPRTDERVLTALGLQNQLGRDYLYAFAILAEEGLKPEVSYIESARPDTFDTPEEAYETFSRMVDDAVGSLVTTAERDAALARLRPWLADNLVENPRAGLPGRKGEPEKRLALREPRKVSWAFIAWDK
;
A
#
# COMPACT_ATOMS: atom_id res chain seq x y z
N MET A 1 77.95 34.26 4.37
CA MET A 1 77.66 33.08 3.52
C MET A 1 76.92 32.08 4.37
N VAL A 2 75.61 31.99 4.13
CA VAL A 2 74.74 31.06 4.84
C VAL A 2 74.13 30.19 3.73
N GLU A 3 74.47 28.92 3.76
CA GLU A 3 73.97 27.91 2.84
C GLU A 3 72.50 27.58 3.22
N ASN A 4 71.61 27.73 2.23
CA ASN A 4 70.23 27.26 2.33
C ASN A 4 70.16 25.81 1.92
N SER A 5 69.98 24.91 2.87
CA SER A 5 69.62 23.51 2.62
C SER A 5 68.13 23.43 2.30
N ILE A 6 67.85 23.07 1.05
CA ILE A 6 66.49 22.72 0.59
C ILE A 6 66.17 21.31 1.09
N HIS A 7 65.16 21.22 1.99
CA HIS A 7 64.59 19.92 2.38
C HIS A 7 63.60 19.47 1.27
N GLU A 8 64.00 18.42 0.59
CA GLU A 8 63.05 17.66 -0.27
C GLU A 8 62.04 16.95 0.63
N THR A 9 60.75 17.23 0.41
CA THR A 9 59.61 16.46 0.95
C THR A 9 59.53 15.15 0.18
N PRO A 10 59.36 13.99 0.86
CA PRO A 10 59.19 12.71 0.17
C PRO A 10 57.84 12.70 -0.56
N ASP A 11 57.91 12.39 -1.85
CA ASP A 11 56.81 12.08 -2.71
C ASP A 11 55.94 10.96 -2.11
N GLY A 12 54.78 11.32 -1.58
CA GLY A 12 53.81 10.40 -1.04
C GLY A 12 52.97 9.74 -2.14
N SER A 13 53.61 8.97 -2.99
CA SER A 13 52.91 8.06 -3.88
C SER A 13 52.21 6.97 -3.05
N HIS A 14 50.94 7.19 -2.73
CA HIS A 14 50.09 6.11 -2.23
C HIS A 14 50.02 5.03 -3.33
N PRO A 15 50.32 3.76 -3.01
CA PRO A 15 50.15 2.69 -3.98
C PRO A 15 48.69 2.68 -4.43
N ASP A 16 48.47 2.72 -5.75
CA ASP A 16 47.15 2.54 -6.34
C ASP A 16 46.51 1.30 -5.76
N LYS A 17 45.53 1.48 -4.88
CA LYS A 17 44.67 0.39 -4.46
C LYS A 17 43.99 -0.14 -5.71
N PRO A 18 44.08 -1.44 -6.01
CA PRO A 18 43.36 -1.98 -7.14
C PRO A 18 41.89 -1.60 -6.97
N ALA A 19 41.29 -1.04 -8.02
CA ALA A 19 39.87 -0.75 -8.03
C ALA A 19 39.14 -2.04 -7.62
N THR A 20 38.58 -2.03 -6.42
CA THR A 20 37.78 -3.18 -5.95
C THR A 20 36.65 -3.32 -6.96
N ALA A 21 36.44 -4.52 -7.50
CA ALA A 21 35.33 -4.84 -8.38
C ALA A 21 33.98 -4.83 -7.64
N PHE A 22 33.84 -3.91 -6.65
CA PHE A 22 32.62 -3.73 -5.88
C PHE A 22 31.65 -2.86 -6.67
N THR A 23 30.52 -3.44 -7.05
CA THR A 23 29.40 -2.73 -7.65
C THR A 23 28.34 -2.51 -6.58
N PRO A 24 28.04 -1.24 -6.23
CA PRO A 24 27.04 -0.94 -5.20
C PRO A 24 25.64 -1.24 -5.73
N LEU A 25 25.00 -2.34 -5.31
CA LEU A 25 23.70 -2.78 -5.80
C LEU A 25 22.61 -1.73 -5.61
N LEU A 26 22.63 -1.01 -4.49
CA LEU A 26 21.59 0.01 -4.19
C LEU A 26 21.57 1.19 -5.16
N THR A 27 22.70 1.52 -5.78
CA THR A 27 22.84 2.69 -6.66
C THR A 27 23.00 2.36 -8.15
N THR A 28 22.99 1.07 -8.48
CA THR A 28 23.11 0.59 -9.86
C THR A 28 21.96 -0.32 -10.29
N HIS A 29 21.06 -0.62 -9.38
CA HIS A 29 19.91 -1.46 -9.63
C HIS A 29 18.76 -0.62 -10.18
N ASP A 30 18.06 -1.12 -11.19
CA ASP A 30 16.84 -0.50 -11.71
C ASP A 30 15.62 -1.05 -10.92
N TRP A 31 15.21 -0.30 -9.91
CA TRP A 31 14.11 -0.68 -9.03
C TRP A 31 12.76 -0.71 -9.75
N ASN A 32 12.58 0.12 -10.78
CA ASN A 32 11.34 0.14 -11.53
C ASN A 32 11.24 -1.02 -12.51
N GLU A 33 12.33 -1.43 -13.13
CA GLU A 33 12.33 -2.65 -13.97
C GLU A 33 12.09 -3.90 -13.11
N GLU A 34 12.70 -4.02 -11.92
CA GLU A 34 12.39 -5.12 -11.00
C GLU A 34 10.92 -5.09 -10.56
N TRP A 35 10.36 -3.91 -10.28
CA TRP A 35 8.94 -3.76 -10.00
C TRP A 35 8.07 -4.28 -11.14
N LYS A 36 8.36 -3.92 -12.38
CA LYS A 36 7.61 -4.38 -13.56
C LYS A 36 7.66 -5.90 -13.70
N GLU A 37 8.82 -6.52 -13.50
CA GLU A 37 8.94 -7.98 -13.49
C GLU A 37 8.14 -8.61 -12.35
N LEU A 38 8.16 -8.01 -11.16
CA LEU A 38 7.36 -8.43 -10.02
C LEU A 38 5.86 -8.37 -10.33
N GLN A 39 5.38 -7.30 -10.99
CA GLN A 39 3.96 -7.19 -11.38
C GLN A 39 3.58 -8.26 -12.41
N LYS A 40 4.45 -8.60 -13.36
CA LYS A 40 4.22 -9.70 -14.32
C LYS A 40 4.13 -11.07 -13.62
N ALA A 41 4.90 -11.28 -12.55
CA ALA A 41 4.85 -12.51 -11.75
C ALA A 41 3.61 -12.61 -10.84
N ARG A 42 2.97 -11.48 -10.55
CA ARG A 42 1.73 -11.42 -9.79
C ARG A 42 0.55 -11.81 -10.68
N ARG A 43 -0.55 -12.24 -10.04
CA ARG A 43 -1.82 -12.42 -10.79
C ARG A 43 -2.23 -11.09 -11.43
N ALA A 44 -2.92 -11.18 -12.58
CA ALA A 44 -3.46 -10.03 -13.28
C ALA A 44 -4.12 -9.06 -12.30
N ALA A 45 -3.84 -7.77 -12.46
CA ALA A 45 -4.46 -6.72 -11.68
C ALA A 45 -6.00 -6.84 -11.76
N ASP A 46 -6.66 -6.52 -10.66
CA ASP A 46 -8.10 -6.41 -10.63
C ASP A 46 -8.54 -5.37 -11.69
N ASP A 47 -9.48 -5.74 -12.56
CA ASP A 47 -10.05 -4.84 -13.54
C ASP A 47 -11.23 -4.01 -12.97
N ALA A 48 -11.71 -3.03 -13.73
CA ALA A 48 -12.85 -2.20 -13.31
C ALA A 48 -14.08 -3.05 -12.99
N SER A 49 -14.35 -4.13 -13.75
CA SER A 49 -15.51 -4.99 -13.51
C SER A 49 -15.45 -5.74 -12.18
N HIS A 50 -14.25 -6.08 -11.72
CA HIS A 50 -14.05 -6.66 -10.39
C HIS A 50 -14.44 -5.67 -9.29
N TRP A 51 -14.01 -4.43 -9.42
CA TRP A 51 -14.28 -3.39 -8.42
C TRP A 51 -15.74 -2.91 -8.49
N ASP A 52 -16.34 -2.81 -9.68
CA ASP A 52 -17.77 -2.51 -9.84
C ASP A 52 -18.65 -3.49 -9.08
N LYS A 53 -18.36 -4.80 -9.18
CA LYS A 53 -19.10 -5.83 -8.43
C LYS A 53 -18.92 -5.73 -6.92
N ARG A 54 -17.82 -5.19 -6.46
CA ARG A 54 -17.51 -5.03 -5.03
C ARG A 54 -17.97 -3.71 -4.44
N ALA A 55 -18.30 -2.72 -5.25
CA ALA A 55 -18.60 -1.35 -4.81
C ALA A 55 -19.67 -1.32 -3.72
N ALA A 56 -20.79 -2.02 -3.92
CA ALA A 56 -21.91 -2.03 -2.96
C ALA A 56 -21.55 -2.60 -1.57
N THR A 57 -20.50 -3.42 -1.48
CA THR A 57 -20.06 -4.05 -0.21
C THR A 57 -18.69 -3.54 0.25
N PHE A 58 -18.12 -2.58 -0.46
CA PHE A 58 -16.80 -2.06 -0.18
C PHE A 58 -16.86 -0.96 0.89
N GLY A 59 -16.35 -1.27 2.06
CA GLY A 59 -16.32 -0.32 3.17
C GLY A 59 -17.57 -0.38 4.07
N SER A 60 -17.52 0.35 5.17
CA SER A 60 -18.67 0.62 6.05
C SER A 60 -18.79 2.13 6.17
N LYS A 61 -19.94 2.67 5.81
CA LYS A 61 -20.18 4.12 5.78
C LYS A 61 -20.07 4.78 7.17
N ASP A 62 -20.50 4.07 8.22
CA ASP A 62 -20.72 4.66 9.55
C ASP A 62 -19.71 4.22 10.62
N ALA A 63 -18.81 3.30 10.32
CA ALA A 63 -17.83 2.84 11.30
C ALA A 63 -16.60 3.76 11.35
N PRO A 64 -16.10 4.10 12.55
CA PRO A 64 -14.80 4.76 12.69
C PRO A 64 -13.74 4.02 11.89
N ASN A 65 -12.96 4.76 11.11
CA ASN A 65 -11.89 4.18 10.31
C ASN A 65 -10.52 4.71 10.77
N PRO A 66 -9.91 4.07 11.79
CA PRO A 66 -8.64 4.51 12.36
C PRO A 66 -7.52 4.63 11.32
N TYR A 67 -7.62 3.86 10.23
CA TYR A 67 -6.67 3.99 9.12
C TYR A 67 -6.81 5.35 8.41
N VAL A 68 -8.04 5.78 8.12
CA VAL A 68 -8.31 7.06 7.47
C VAL A 68 -7.88 8.22 8.36
N GLU A 69 -8.25 8.19 9.64
CA GLU A 69 -7.85 9.19 10.63
C GLU A 69 -6.32 9.33 10.67
N ARG A 70 -5.63 8.20 10.79
CA ARG A 70 -4.15 8.20 10.84
C ARG A 70 -3.52 8.63 9.52
N PHE A 71 -4.10 8.27 8.37
CA PHE A 71 -3.62 8.71 7.06
C PHE A 71 -3.72 10.24 6.94
N LEU A 72 -4.86 10.82 7.27
CA LEU A 72 -5.10 12.26 7.17
C LEU A 72 -4.22 13.06 8.15
N ASP A 73 -4.02 12.54 9.36
CA ASP A 73 -3.09 13.11 10.34
C ASP A 73 -1.65 13.16 9.79
N LEU A 74 -1.16 12.06 9.22
CA LEU A 74 0.18 11.98 8.62
C LEU A 74 0.32 12.81 7.33
N ALA A 75 -0.76 12.93 6.56
CA ALA A 75 -0.74 13.72 5.31
C ALA A 75 -0.53 15.20 5.57
N GLY A 76 -0.97 15.71 6.72
CA GLY A 76 -0.75 17.09 7.15
C GLY A 76 -1.32 18.10 6.15
N ILE A 77 -2.55 17.83 5.67
CA ILE A 77 -3.27 18.71 4.74
C ILE A 77 -3.69 19.95 5.50
N ARG A 78 -3.36 21.12 4.98
CA ARG A 78 -3.61 22.41 5.61
C ARG A 78 -5.00 22.94 5.25
N PRO A 79 -5.66 23.69 6.11
CA PRO A 79 -6.98 24.26 5.83
C PRO A 79 -7.02 24.96 4.47
N GLY A 80 -7.99 24.61 3.63
CA GLY A 80 -8.20 25.19 2.30
C GLY A 80 -7.33 24.61 1.18
N GLU A 81 -6.36 23.76 1.47
CA GLU A 81 -5.58 23.07 0.41
C GLU A 81 -6.49 22.18 -0.45
N SER A 82 -6.26 22.22 -1.75
CA SER A 82 -6.91 21.34 -2.73
C SER A 82 -6.22 19.97 -2.77
N VAL A 83 -7.00 18.91 -2.99
CA VAL A 83 -6.52 17.54 -2.97
C VAL A 83 -6.89 16.79 -4.24
N LEU A 84 -5.92 16.07 -4.83
CA LEU A 84 -6.16 15.00 -5.80
C LEU A 84 -6.13 13.66 -5.05
N ASP A 85 -7.23 12.93 -5.02
CA ASP A 85 -7.32 11.57 -4.46
C ASP A 85 -7.40 10.56 -5.61
N MET A 86 -6.26 9.93 -5.95
CA MET A 86 -6.14 9.01 -7.09
C MET A 86 -6.35 7.56 -6.65
N GLY A 87 -7.35 6.89 -7.24
CA GLY A 87 -7.89 5.62 -6.80
C GLY A 87 -8.71 5.78 -5.53
N CYS A 88 -9.62 6.75 -5.53
CA CYS A 88 -10.41 7.16 -4.37
C CYS A 88 -11.40 6.08 -3.88
N GLY A 89 -11.73 5.09 -4.71
CA GLY A 89 -12.75 4.09 -4.42
C GLY A 89 -14.09 4.72 -4.07
N THR A 90 -14.70 4.30 -2.99
CA THR A 90 -15.97 4.86 -2.47
C THR A 90 -15.77 6.11 -1.61
N GLY A 91 -14.62 6.78 -1.70
CA GLY A 91 -14.37 8.08 -1.08
C GLY A 91 -13.88 8.03 0.38
N ALA A 92 -13.17 7.00 0.77
CA ALA A 92 -12.70 6.86 2.15
C ALA A 92 -11.88 8.05 2.66
N LEU A 93 -11.11 8.73 1.79
CA LEU A 93 -10.42 9.99 2.09
C LEU A 93 -11.21 11.20 1.58
N SER A 94 -11.77 11.11 0.37
CA SER A 94 -12.45 12.22 -0.29
C SER A 94 -13.66 12.74 0.50
N VAL A 95 -14.47 11.85 1.10
CA VAL A 95 -15.67 12.26 1.87
C VAL A 95 -15.29 13.08 3.11
N PRO A 96 -14.41 12.62 4.03
CA PRO A 96 -14.02 13.43 5.18
C PRO A 96 -13.27 14.71 4.79
N LEU A 97 -12.47 14.72 3.73
CA LEU A 97 -11.82 15.92 3.21
C LEU A 97 -12.85 16.93 2.69
N GLY A 98 -13.83 16.47 1.90
CA GLY A 98 -14.90 17.32 1.43
C GLY A 98 -15.77 17.88 2.55
N ALA A 99 -16.09 17.07 3.55
CA ALA A 99 -16.82 17.51 4.75
C ALA A 99 -16.05 18.56 5.57
N ALA A 100 -14.71 18.50 5.53
CA ALA A 100 -13.84 19.53 6.13
C ALA A 100 -13.68 20.79 5.25
N GLY A 101 -14.31 20.83 4.06
CA GLY A 101 -14.32 21.97 3.16
C GLY A 101 -13.14 22.06 2.19
N HIS A 102 -12.36 20.99 2.03
CA HIS A 102 -11.31 20.93 1.02
C HIS A 102 -11.90 20.74 -0.38
N PRO A 103 -11.41 21.47 -1.40
CA PRO A 103 -11.68 21.12 -2.80
C PRO A 103 -10.98 19.79 -3.12
N VAL A 104 -11.72 18.78 -3.56
CA VAL A 104 -11.17 17.44 -3.86
C VAL A 104 -11.53 17.02 -5.27
N VAL A 105 -10.54 16.60 -6.06
CA VAL A 105 -10.74 15.81 -7.27
C VAL A 105 -10.55 14.34 -6.86
N ALA A 106 -11.64 13.56 -6.90
CA ALA A 106 -11.69 12.17 -6.50
C ALA A 106 -11.74 11.28 -7.74
N ALA A 107 -10.59 10.73 -8.15
CA ALA A 107 -10.46 9.95 -9.37
C ALA A 107 -10.43 8.45 -9.08
N ASP A 108 -11.20 7.67 -9.84
CA ASP A 108 -11.17 6.21 -9.84
C ASP A 108 -11.53 5.66 -11.22
N PHE A 109 -11.04 4.48 -11.55
CA PHE A 109 -11.32 3.83 -12.84
C PHE A 109 -12.61 2.99 -12.82
N SER A 110 -13.21 2.78 -11.65
CA SER A 110 -14.45 2.02 -11.45
C SER A 110 -15.64 2.95 -11.35
N GLN A 111 -16.54 2.88 -12.34
CA GLN A 111 -17.79 3.64 -12.31
C GLN A 111 -18.67 3.23 -11.12
N GLY A 112 -18.65 1.95 -10.75
CA GLY A 112 -19.42 1.48 -9.60
C GLY A 112 -18.92 2.08 -8.28
N MET A 113 -17.60 2.24 -8.10
CA MET A 113 -17.04 2.91 -6.94
C MET A 113 -17.43 4.37 -6.88
N LEU A 114 -17.34 5.08 -8.01
CA LEU A 114 -17.73 6.48 -8.10
C LEU A 114 -19.23 6.68 -7.85
N GLY A 115 -20.09 5.79 -8.33
CA GLY A 115 -21.53 5.86 -8.04
C GLY A 115 -21.84 5.80 -6.54
N VAL A 116 -21.14 4.93 -5.78
CA VAL A 116 -21.28 4.89 -4.32
C VAL A 116 -20.77 6.18 -3.66
N LEU A 117 -19.67 6.74 -4.17
CA LEU A 117 -19.14 8.02 -3.71
C LEU A 117 -20.14 9.16 -3.97
N GLU A 118 -20.71 9.23 -5.18
CA GLU A 118 -21.69 10.26 -5.57
C GLU A 118 -22.93 10.22 -4.67
N ASP A 119 -23.46 9.02 -4.37
CA ASP A 119 -24.58 8.82 -3.46
C ASP A 119 -24.24 9.33 -2.04
N GLU A 120 -23.06 9.00 -1.52
CA GLU A 120 -22.59 9.44 -0.21
C GLU A 120 -22.42 10.96 -0.12
N LEU A 121 -21.86 11.57 -1.17
CA LEU A 121 -21.71 13.03 -1.26
C LEU A 121 -23.07 13.75 -1.27
N ALA A 122 -24.02 13.20 -2.04
CA ALA A 122 -25.39 13.73 -2.12
C ALA A 122 -26.13 13.61 -0.77
N GLU A 123 -26.03 12.44 -0.11
CA GLU A 123 -26.65 12.20 1.19
C GLU A 123 -26.12 13.16 2.28
N ARG A 124 -24.83 13.49 2.25
CA ARG A 124 -24.19 14.40 3.21
C ARG A 124 -24.20 15.87 2.78
N GLY A 125 -24.68 16.19 1.59
CA GLY A 125 -24.68 17.54 1.05
C GLY A 125 -23.28 18.11 0.80
N ILE A 126 -22.30 17.26 0.49
CA ILE A 126 -20.92 17.66 0.22
C ILE A 126 -20.78 18.03 -1.26
N VAL A 127 -20.43 19.27 -1.55
CA VAL A 127 -20.32 19.83 -2.91
C VAL A 127 -18.87 20.14 -3.33
N SER A 128 -17.93 20.04 -2.42
CA SER A 128 -16.50 20.36 -2.65
C SER A 128 -15.70 19.20 -3.25
N VAL A 129 -16.30 18.01 -3.40
CA VAL A 129 -15.68 16.84 -4.01
C VAL A 129 -16.21 16.67 -5.42
N THR A 130 -15.32 16.52 -6.39
CA THR A 130 -15.64 16.28 -7.79
C THR A 130 -15.20 14.86 -8.17
N PRO A 131 -16.12 13.89 -8.26
CA PRO A 131 -15.81 12.55 -8.77
C PRO A 131 -15.35 12.61 -10.22
N LYS A 132 -14.38 11.76 -10.59
CA LYS A 132 -13.82 11.72 -11.94
C LYS A 132 -13.49 10.29 -12.35
N LEU A 133 -14.11 9.81 -13.42
CA LEU A 133 -13.75 8.53 -14.02
C LEU A 133 -12.41 8.68 -14.75
N MET A 134 -11.35 8.11 -14.18
CA MET A 134 -9.99 8.22 -14.68
C MET A 134 -9.14 7.09 -14.12
N SER A 135 -8.34 6.45 -14.96
CA SER A 135 -7.35 5.44 -14.57
C SER A 135 -5.93 6.03 -14.42
N TRP A 136 -5.02 5.21 -13.90
CA TRP A 136 -3.61 5.56 -13.82
C TRP A 136 -2.96 5.71 -15.20
N GLU A 137 -3.44 4.95 -16.18
CA GLU A 137 -2.91 4.86 -17.53
C GLU A 137 -3.48 5.92 -18.49
N ASP A 138 -4.54 6.63 -18.08
CA ASP A 138 -5.16 7.67 -18.90
C ASP A 138 -4.24 8.89 -19.11
N ASP A 139 -4.59 9.70 -20.11
CA ASP A 139 -4.04 11.05 -20.23
C ASP A 139 -4.68 11.96 -19.19
N TRP A 140 -4.01 12.18 -18.07
CA TRP A 140 -4.50 12.98 -16.97
C TRP A 140 -4.83 14.42 -17.36
N ALA A 141 -4.08 14.98 -18.33
CA ALA A 141 -4.34 16.34 -18.85
C ALA A 141 -5.67 16.42 -19.57
N ALA A 142 -6.07 15.39 -20.31
CA ALA A 142 -7.38 15.31 -20.94
C ALA A 142 -8.52 15.27 -19.91
N HIS A 143 -8.24 14.81 -18.70
CA HIS A 143 -9.16 14.82 -17.56
C HIS A 143 -9.03 16.09 -16.69
N GLY A 144 -8.21 17.06 -17.08
CA GLY A 144 -8.03 18.32 -16.35
C GLY A 144 -7.15 18.20 -15.10
N VAL A 145 -6.39 17.11 -14.95
CA VAL A 145 -5.35 16.99 -13.94
C VAL A 145 -4.02 17.39 -14.59
N LEU A 146 -3.57 18.58 -14.28
CA LEU A 146 -2.42 19.23 -14.90
C LEU A 146 -1.25 19.35 -13.93
N HIS A 147 -0.11 19.81 -14.41
CA HIS A 147 1.01 20.22 -13.57
C HIS A 147 0.53 21.19 -12.48
N ASP A 148 0.91 20.92 -11.23
CA ASP A 148 0.55 21.75 -10.07
C ASP A 148 -0.95 22.01 -9.91
N SER A 149 -1.82 21.06 -10.28
CA SER A 149 -3.26 21.23 -10.24
C SER A 149 -3.89 21.07 -8.86
N ALA A 150 -3.20 20.41 -7.93
CA ALA A 150 -3.63 20.25 -6.53
C ALA A 150 -2.52 20.64 -5.57
N ASP A 151 -2.85 21.11 -4.37
CA ASP A 151 -1.83 21.40 -3.35
C ASP A 151 -1.22 20.12 -2.80
N VAL A 152 -2.05 19.08 -2.62
CA VAL A 152 -1.65 17.76 -2.15
C VAL A 152 -2.22 16.68 -3.08
N ALA A 153 -1.41 15.70 -3.45
CA ALA A 153 -1.87 14.51 -4.16
C ALA A 153 -1.78 13.28 -3.24
N VAL A 154 -2.82 12.46 -3.22
CA VAL A 154 -2.86 11.26 -2.40
C VAL A 154 -3.23 10.03 -3.23
N ALA A 155 -2.67 8.87 -2.85
CA ALA A 155 -3.07 7.57 -3.38
C ALA A 155 -3.04 6.53 -2.26
N SER A 156 -4.22 6.23 -1.72
CA SER A 156 -4.37 5.35 -0.57
C SER A 156 -4.74 3.94 -1.00
N ARG A 157 -3.80 3.01 -0.94
CA ARG A 157 -3.99 1.58 -1.29
C ARG A 157 -4.39 1.35 -2.76
N SER A 158 -3.97 2.23 -3.65
CA SER A 158 -4.37 2.25 -5.06
C SER A 158 -3.20 2.32 -6.06
N ILE A 159 -1.95 2.50 -5.60
CA ILE A 159 -0.78 2.79 -6.46
C ILE A 159 0.03 1.54 -6.88
N ALA A 160 -0.46 0.33 -6.66
CA ALA A 160 0.23 -0.89 -7.12
C ALA A 160 0.03 -1.11 -8.64
N THR A 161 0.44 -0.15 -9.44
CA THR A 161 0.33 -0.09 -10.91
C THR A 161 1.40 -0.92 -11.61
N ALA A 162 1.27 -1.11 -12.92
CA ALA A 162 2.27 -1.83 -13.72
C ALA A 162 3.61 -1.08 -13.81
N ASP A 163 3.59 0.25 -13.85
CA ASP A 163 4.77 1.14 -13.84
C ASP A 163 4.70 2.08 -12.65
N LEU A 164 5.39 1.71 -11.56
CA LEU A 164 5.34 2.46 -10.31
C LEU A 164 6.00 3.83 -10.46
N LYS A 165 7.12 3.91 -11.17
CA LYS A 165 7.84 5.17 -11.38
C LYS A 165 6.97 6.18 -12.11
N ASP A 166 6.31 5.78 -13.20
CA ASP A 166 5.40 6.67 -13.93
C ASP A 166 4.30 7.19 -13.00
N SER A 167 3.67 6.32 -12.22
CA SER A 167 2.60 6.70 -11.27
C SER A 167 3.08 7.66 -10.18
N LEU A 168 4.25 7.42 -9.60
CA LEU A 168 4.85 8.30 -8.59
C LEU A 168 5.16 9.69 -9.18
N MET A 169 5.72 9.73 -10.41
CA MET A 169 6.06 11.00 -11.06
C MET A 169 4.82 11.77 -11.51
N ARG A 170 3.77 11.12 -11.96
CA ARG A 170 2.47 11.76 -12.26
C ARG A 170 1.86 12.42 -11.03
N LEU A 171 1.84 11.74 -9.87
CA LEU A 171 1.39 12.36 -8.62
C LEU A 171 2.26 13.55 -8.23
N THR A 172 3.59 13.41 -8.36
CA THR A 172 4.54 14.48 -8.06
C THR A 172 4.31 15.68 -8.96
N ASP A 173 4.06 15.45 -10.25
CA ASP A 173 3.79 16.54 -11.20
C ASP A 173 2.48 17.27 -10.87
N ALA A 174 1.42 16.53 -10.54
CA ALA A 174 0.12 17.09 -10.21
C ALA A 174 0.09 17.86 -8.88
N ALA A 175 0.96 17.53 -7.93
CA ALA A 175 1.04 18.19 -6.63
C ALA A 175 1.87 19.47 -6.68
N ARG A 176 1.43 20.54 -5.95
CA ARG A 176 2.24 21.75 -5.71
C ARG A 176 3.19 21.60 -4.54
N ARG A 177 2.78 20.87 -3.50
CA ARG A 177 3.51 20.83 -2.23
C ARG A 177 3.87 19.42 -1.77
N ARG A 178 2.90 18.52 -1.68
CA ARG A 178 3.09 17.23 -0.99
C ARG A 178 2.38 16.10 -1.69
N VAL A 179 3.01 14.95 -1.70
CA VAL A 179 2.41 13.70 -2.14
C VAL A 179 2.40 12.70 -1.00
N CYS A 180 1.31 11.94 -0.85
CA CYS A 180 1.17 10.92 0.18
C CYS A 180 0.57 9.64 -0.42
N ILE A 181 1.26 8.53 -0.23
CA ILE A 181 0.79 7.23 -0.72
C ILE A 181 0.82 6.18 0.38
N THR A 182 0.13 5.05 0.18
CA THR A 182 0.33 3.87 1.00
C THR A 182 0.50 2.61 0.17
N LEU A 183 1.48 1.80 0.59
CA LEU A 183 1.75 0.47 0.07
C LEU A 183 1.84 -0.54 1.23
N PRO A 184 1.54 -1.84 1.01
CA PRO A 184 1.65 -2.84 2.06
C PRO A 184 3.10 -3.03 2.50
N THR A 185 3.29 -3.33 3.80
CA THR A 185 4.62 -3.64 4.36
C THR A 185 5.00 -5.11 4.19
N GLY A 186 4.01 -5.98 3.98
CA GLY A 186 4.14 -7.40 3.70
C GLY A 186 3.61 -7.76 2.31
N GLY A 187 3.45 -9.04 2.03
CA GLY A 187 3.03 -9.52 0.71
C GLY A 187 1.63 -9.11 0.30
N SER A 188 0.71 -9.06 1.24
CA SER A 188 -0.68 -8.65 1.01
C SER A 188 -1.35 -8.33 2.35
N PRO A 189 -2.25 -7.33 2.41
CA PRO A 189 -3.06 -7.10 3.60
C PRO A 189 -4.05 -8.23 3.90
N ARG A 190 -4.20 -9.20 3.00
CA ARG A 190 -5.03 -10.41 3.19
C ARG A 190 -4.23 -11.59 3.73
N THR A 191 -2.90 -11.53 3.71
CA THR A 191 -2.00 -12.58 4.18
C THR A 191 -1.72 -12.42 5.67
N ASP A 192 -1.81 -13.50 6.43
CA ASP A 192 -1.31 -13.56 7.80
C ASP A 192 0.06 -14.22 7.79
N GLU A 193 1.12 -13.42 7.87
CA GLU A 193 2.49 -13.91 7.83
C GLU A 193 2.86 -14.81 9.03
N ARG A 194 2.15 -14.70 10.15
CA ARG A 194 2.33 -15.59 11.31
C ARG A 194 1.92 -17.01 10.95
N VAL A 195 0.82 -17.16 10.21
CA VAL A 195 0.36 -18.46 9.70
C VAL A 195 1.40 -19.02 8.74
N LEU A 196 1.84 -18.24 7.74
CA LEU A 196 2.89 -18.70 6.81
C LEU A 196 4.15 -19.15 7.55
N THR A 197 4.62 -18.34 8.50
CA THR A 197 5.81 -18.67 9.32
C THR A 197 5.61 -19.98 10.11
N ALA A 198 4.46 -20.16 10.74
CA ALA A 198 4.12 -21.37 11.49
C ALA A 198 4.07 -22.62 10.59
N LEU A 199 3.68 -22.44 9.32
CA LEU A 199 3.68 -23.50 8.32
C LEU A 199 5.05 -23.76 7.68
N GLY A 200 6.09 -22.98 8.03
CA GLY A 200 7.43 -23.05 7.44
C GLY A 200 7.52 -22.45 6.03
N LEU A 201 6.58 -21.57 5.70
CA LEU A 201 6.53 -20.86 4.42
C LEU A 201 6.99 -19.41 4.60
N GLN A 202 7.52 -18.83 3.53
CA GLN A 202 7.89 -17.40 3.50
C GLN A 202 7.24 -16.75 2.29
N ASN A 203 6.62 -15.62 2.50
CA ASN A 203 6.18 -14.77 1.41
C ASN A 203 7.38 -13.95 0.91
N GLN A 204 7.86 -14.26 -0.29
CA GLN A 204 9.01 -13.59 -0.90
C GLN A 204 8.62 -12.38 -1.76
N LEU A 205 7.34 -12.23 -2.10
CA LEU A 205 6.83 -11.19 -3.01
C LEU A 205 6.27 -9.97 -2.27
N GLY A 206 6.79 -9.66 -1.12
CA GLY A 206 6.31 -8.55 -0.29
C GLY A 206 7.31 -7.39 -0.20
N ARG A 207 6.86 -6.29 0.43
CA ARG A 207 7.60 -5.05 0.70
C ARG A 207 7.57 -4.04 -0.44
N ASP A 208 6.44 -3.92 -1.08
CA ASP A 208 6.21 -2.97 -2.19
C ASP A 208 6.66 -1.54 -1.88
N TYR A 209 6.53 -1.12 -0.64
CA TYR A 209 6.93 0.22 -0.21
C TYR A 209 8.43 0.50 -0.37
N LEU A 210 9.29 -0.53 -0.37
CA LEU A 210 10.72 -0.35 -0.60
C LEU A 210 11.04 0.05 -2.04
N TYR A 211 10.29 -0.48 -3.01
CA TYR A 211 10.41 -0.05 -4.41
C TYR A 211 10.03 1.42 -4.57
N ALA A 212 8.90 1.83 -4.00
CA ALA A 212 8.49 3.24 -4.05
C ALA A 212 9.53 4.15 -3.38
N PHE A 213 10.06 3.77 -2.21
CA PHE A 213 11.10 4.52 -1.54
C PHE A 213 12.38 4.65 -2.38
N ALA A 214 12.87 3.53 -2.95
CA ALA A 214 14.08 3.51 -3.74
C ALA A 214 13.93 4.36 -5.02
N ILE A 215 12.83 4.20 -5.75
CA ILE A 215 12.53 4.98 -6.96
C ILE A 215 12.49 6.48 -6.64
N LEU A 216 11.78 6.89 -5.59
CA LEU A 216 11.71 8.30 -5.19
C LEU A 216 13.10 8.87 -4.80
N ALA A 217 13.90 8.08 -4.10
CA ALA A 217 15.26 8.48 -3.73
C ALA A 217 16.18 8.61 -4.96
N GLU A 218 16.05 7.75 -5.96
CA GLU A 218 16.78 7.85 -7.24
C GLU A 218 16.38 9.10 -8.03
N GLU A 219 15.12 9.51 -7.96
CA GLU A 219 14.63 10.76 -8.58
C GLU A 219 15.02 12.01 -7.77
N GLY A 220 15.85 11.86 -6.73
CA GLY A 220 16.35 12.97 -5.90
C GLY A 220 15.36 13.50 -4.88
N LEU A 221 14.22 12.85 -4.71
CA LEU A 221 13.22 13.19 -3.70
C LEU A 221 13.64 12.65 -2.33
N LYS A 222 13.02 13.16 -1.26
CA LYS A 222 13.31 12.77 0.12
C LYS A 222 12.07 12.17 0.78
N PRO A 223 11.74 10.91 0.48
CA PRO A 223 10.55 10.29 1.04
C PRO A 223 10.68 10.04 2.54
N GLU A 224 9.66 10.43 3.29
CA GLU A 224 9.46 10.07 4.70
C GLU A 224 8.58 8.83 4.77
N VAL A 225 8.91 7.88 5.66
CA VAL A 225 8.12 6.67 5.87
C VAL A 225 7.59 6.62 7.29
N SER A 226 6.29 6.44 7.41
CA SER A 226 5.59 6.13 8.65
C SER A 226 4.74 4.86 8.47
N TYR A 227 4.23 4.29 9.57
CA TYR A 227 3.43 3.08 9.48
C TYR A 227 2.03 3.31 10.04
N ILE A 228 1.03 2.77 9.33
CA ILE A 228 -0.36 2.72 9.78
C ILE A 228 -0.70 1.26 10.05
N GLU A 229 -0.86 0.93 11.32
CA GLU A 229 -1.17 -0.43 11.75
C GLU A 229 -2.63 -0.55 12.17
N SER A 230 -3.24 -1.68 11.86
CA SER A 230 -4.57 -2.02 12.32
C SER A 230 -4.65 -3.49 12.68
N ALA A 231 -5.35 -3.80 13.76
CA ALA A 231 -5.70 -5.16 14.12
C ALA A 231 -6.99 -5.57 13.39
N ARG A 232 -7.00 -6.78 12.84
CA ARG A 232 -8.17 -7.35 12.17
C ARG A 232 -8.46 -8.72 12.75
N PRO A 233 -9.56 -8.87 13.49
CA PRO A 233 -10.03 -10.18 13.89
C PRO A 233 -10.49 -10.94 12.65
N ASP A 234 -9.95 -12.13 12.46
CA ASP A 234 -10.47 -13.11 11.51
C ASP A 234 -11.39 -14.04 12.34
N THR A 235 -12.68 -14.09 11.98
CA THR A 235 -13.69 -14.84 12.73
C THR A 235 -14.34 -15.93 11.89
N PHE A 236 -14.74 -17.04 12.51
CA PHE A 236 -15.20 -18.25 11.85
C PHE A 236 -16.34 -18.89 12.65
N ASP A 237 -17.26 -19.57 11.98
CA ASP A 237 -18.30 -20.36 12.66
C ASP A 237 -17.80 -21.75 13.05
N THR A 238 -16.88 -22.30 12.25
CA THR A 238 -16.33 -23.64 12.47
C THR A 238 -14.82 -23.69 12.24
N PRO A 239 -14.09 -24.66 12.83
CA PRO A 239 -12.69 -24.90 12.52
C PRO A 239 -12.43 -25.22 11.04
N GLU A 240 -13.38 -25.87 10.36
CA GLU A 240 -13.31 -26.19 8.94
C GLU A 240 -13.31 -24.92 8.08
N GLU A 241 -14.18 -23.96 8.41
CA GLU A 241 -14.19 -22.67 7.73
C GLU A 241 -12.86 -21.91 7.87
N ALA A 242 -12.28 -21.96 9.08
CA ALA A 242 -10.96 -21.38 9.32
C ALA A 242 -9.89 -22.09 8.46
N TYR A 243 -9.91 -23.42 8.43
CA TYR A 243 -8.99 -24.20 7.62
C TYR A 243 -9.09 -23.87 6.14
N GLU A 244 -10.30 -23.84 5.57
CA GLU A 244 -10.52 -23.48 4.17
C GLU A 244 -10.07 -22.06 3.85
N THR A 245 -10.32 -21.12 4.77
CA THR A 245 -9.92 -19.72 4.61
C THR A 245 -8.40 -19.58 4.56
N PHE A 246 -7.70 -20.20 5.51
CA PHE A 246 -6.24 -20.14 5.55
C PHE A 246 -5.56 -20.99 4.48
N SER A 247 -6.17 -22.10 4.04
CA SER A 247 -5.67 -22.86 2.89
C SER A 247 -5.68 -22.02 1.62
N ARG A 248 -6.78 -21.31 1.35
CA ARG A 248 -6.84 -20.37 0.21
C ARG A 248 -5.83 -19.24 0.35
N MET A 249 -5.67 -18.68 1.55
CA MET A 249 -4.66 -17.66 1.81
C MET A 249 -3.24 -18.16 1.50
N VAL A 250 -2.90 -19.40 1.87
CA VAL A 250 -1.61 -20.03 1.54
C VAL A 250 -1.46 -20.17 0.03
N ASP A 251 -2.47 -20.66 -0.67
CA ASP A 251 -2.46 -20.79 -2.13
C ASP A 251 -2.26 -19.45 -2.83
N ASP A 252 -2.94 -18.42 -2.36
CA ASP A 252 -2.82 -17.06 -2.90
C ASP A 252 -1.46 -16.42 -2.61
N ALA A 253 -0.85 -16.71 -1.46
CA ALA A 253 0.40 -16.09 -1.04
C ALA A 253 1.64 -16.76 -1.65
N VAL A 254 1.65 -18.09 -1.79
CA VAL A 254 2.86 -18.84 -2.17
C VAL A 254 2.63 -19.93 -3.22
N GLY A 255 1.42 -20.11 -3.72
CA GLY A 255 1.08 -21.25 -4.57
C GLY A 255 1.92 -21.39 -5.85
N SER A 256 2.43 -20.28 -6.40
CA SER A 256 3.33 -20.29 -7.57
C SER A 256 4.83 -20.42 -7.19
N LEU A 257 5.17 -20.36 -5.91
CA LEU A 257 6.55 -20.29 -5.42
C LEU A 257 7.01 -21.59 -4.75
N VAL A 258 6.09 -22.52 -4.50
CA VAL A 258 6.36 -23.78 -3.81
C VAL A 258 5.87 -24.96 -4.63
N THR A 259 6.50 -26.11 -4.45
CA THR A 259 6.06 -27.37 -5.05
C THR A 259 4.78 -27.89 -4.38
N THR A 260 4.02 -28.72 -5.06
CA THR A 260 2.83 -29.39 -4.49
C THR A 260 3.17 -30.12 -3.18
N ALA A 261 4.31 -30.80 -3.11
CA ALA A 261 4.73 -31.53 -1.92
C ALA A 261 5.02 -30.60 -0.73
N GLU A 262 5.67 -29.46 -0.96
CA GLU A 262 5.92 -28.45 0.08
C GLU A 262 4.62 -27.81 0.56
N ARG A 263 3.72 -27.51 -0.36
CA ARG A 263 2.38 -27.01 -0.06
C ARG A 263 1.60 -28.00 0.81
N ASP A 264 1.54 -29.26 0.43
CA ASP A 264 0.79 -30.29 1.16
C ASP A 264 1.39 -30.52 2.56
N ALA A 265 2.73 -30.52 2.67
CA ALA A 265 3.42 -30.59 3.95
C ALA A 265 3.12 -29.37 4.85
N ALA A 266 3.00 -28.18 4.28
CA ALA A 266 2.61 -26.97 5.00
C ALA A 266 1.16 -27.07 5.49
N LEU A 267 0.22 -27.44 4.61
CA LEU A 267 -1.20 -27.58 4.97
C LEU A 267 -1.44 -28.68 6.01
N ALA A 268 -0.62 -29.72 6.06
CA ALA A 268 -0.68 -30.71 7.12
C ALA A 268 -0.42 -30.12 8.53
N ARG A 269 0.36 -29.02 8.62
CA ARG A 269 0.62 -28.31 9.87
C ARG A 269 -0.50 -27.30 10.24
N LEU A 270 -1.32 -26.90 9.27
CA LEU A 270 -2.36 -25.89 9.49
C LEU A 270 -3.43 -26.33 10.50
N ARG A 271 -3.91 -27.57 10.42
CA ARG A 271 -4.92 -28.07 11.36
C ARG A 271 -4.45 -28.10 12.81
N PRO A 272 -3.24 -28.65 13.16
CA PRO A 272 -2.70 -28.54 14.50
C PRO A 272 -2.54 -27.09 14.95
N TRP A 273 -2.01 -26.22 14.08
CA TRP A 273 -1.84 -24.80 14.41
C TRP A 273 -3.17 -24.12 14.73
N LEU A 274 -4.23 -24.39 13.95
CA LEU A 274 -5.58 -23.86 14.21
C LEU A 274 -6.15 -24.39 15.52
N ALA A 275 -5.94 -25.66 15.87
CA ALA A 275 -6.39 -26.23 17.13
C ALA A 275 -5.80 -25.49 18.35
N ASP A 276 -4.55 -25.01 18.23
CA ASP A 276 -3.88 -24.27 19.29
C ASP A 276 -4.23 -22.77 19.33
N ASN A 277 -4.68 -22.21 18.19
CA ASN A 277 -4.83 -20.75 18.04
C ASN A 277 -6.29 -20.28 17.88
N LEU A 278 -7.26 -21.17 17.58
CA LEU A 278 -8.67 -20.83 17.58
C LEU A 278 -9.22 -20.85 19.02
N VAL A 279 -9.94 -19.79 19.35
CA VAL A 279 -10.62 -19.63 20.65
C VAL A 279 -12.06 -19.19 20.44
N GLU A 280 -12.91 -19.39 21.42
CA GLU A 280 -14.25 -18.78 21.44
C GLU A 280 -14.12 -17.26 21.35
N ASN A 281 -14.86 -16.66 20.40
CA ASN A 281 -14.83 -15.23 20.20
C ASN A 281 -15.68 -14.51 21.27
N PRO A 282 -15.08 -13.70 22.16
CA PRO A 282 -15.84 -12.97 23.18
C PRO A 282 -16.80 -11.93 22.60
N ARG A 283 -16.67 -11.61 21.31
CA ARG A 283 -17.52 -10.67 20.58
C ARG A 283 -18.55 -11.37 19.67
N ALA A 284 -18.68 -12.69 19.75
CA ALA A 284 -19.63 -13.45 18.93
C ALA A 284 -21.05 -12.86 19.02
N GLY A 285 -21.68 -12.66 17.88
CA GLY A 285 -23.01 -12.06 17.78
C GLY A 285 -23.07 -10.53 17.91
N LEU A 286 -21.99 -9.86 18.33
CA LEU A 286 -21.93 -8.40 18.32
C LEU A 286 -21.65 -7.87 16.90
N PRO A 287 -22.07 -6.65 16.58
CA PRO A 287 -21.76 -6.05 15.28
C PRO A 287 -20.25 -6.01 15.03
N GLY A 288 -19.84 -6.62 13.94
CA GLY A 288 -18.49 -6.52 13.41
C GLY A 288 -18.29 -5.23 12.59
N ARG A 289 -17.13 -5.09 12.01
CA ARG A 289 -16.71 -3.88 11.26
C ARG A 289 -17.65 -3.50 10.10
N LYS A 290 -18.32 -4.47 9.49
CA LYS A 290 -19.25 -4.26 8.36
C LYS A 290 -20.73 -4.31 8.78
N GLY A 291 -21.00 -4.30 10.10
CA GLY A 291 -22.35 -4.43 10.62
C GLY A 291 -22.86 -5.87 10.75
N GLU A 292 -22.23 -6.84 10.10
CA GLU A 292 -22.55 -8.27 10.27
C GLU A 292 -22.11 -8.77 11.64
N PRO A 293 -22.87 -9.71 12.27
CA PRO A 293 -22.46 -10.30 13.55
C PRO A 293 -21.10 -11.00 13.43
N GLU A 294 -20.23 -10.77 14.41
CA GLU A 294 -18.98 -11.51 14.50
C GLU A 294 -19.26 -12.99 14.79
N LYS A 295 -18.50 -13.87 14.13
CA LYS A 295 -18.67 -15.32 14.21
C LYS A 295 -18.15 -15.90 15.51
N ARG A 296 -18.51 -17.16 15.77
CA ARG A 296 -18.31 -17.87 17.06
C ARG A 296 -16.85 -18.02 17.46
N LEU A 297 -15.96 -18.29 16.52
CA LEU A 297 -14.54 -18.53 16.77
C LEU A 297 -13.71 -17.34 16.24
N ALA A 298 -12.58 -17.08 16.87
CA ALA A 298 -11.58 -16.12 16.41
C ALA A 298 -10.17 -16.68 16.62
N LEU A 299 -9.19 -16.14 15.91
CA LEU A 299 -7.80 -16.36 16.31
C LEU A 299 -7.54 -15.66 17.64
N ARG A 300 -6.78 -16.32 18.54
CA ARG A 300 -6.36 -15.78 19.85
C ARG A 300 -5.77 -14.39 19.75
N GLU A 301 -4.96 -14.18 18.72
CA GLU A 301 -4.41 -12.87 18.40
C GLU A 301 -4.97 -12.39 17.07
N PRO A 302 -5.51 -11.17 16.99
CA PRO A 302 -5.97 -10.61 15.72
C PRO A 302 -4.80 -10.44 14.76
N ARG A 303 -5.08 -10.57 13.47
CA ARG A 303 -4.10 -10.30 12.42
C ARG A 303 -3.75 -8.83 12.41
N LYS A 304 -2.45 -8.52 12.38
CA LYS A 304 -1.96 -7.15 12.18
C LYS A 304 -1.83 -6.88 10.68
N VAL A 305 -2.43 -5.79 10.24
CA VAL A 305 -2.26 -5.26 8.89
C VAL A 305 -1.51 -3.95 9.00
N SER A 306 -0.36 -3.89 8.36
CA SER A 306 0.51 -2.71 8.35
C SER A 306 0.64 -2.16 6.94
N TRP A 307 0.51 -0.84 6.82
CA TRP A 307 0.73 -0.07 5.60
C TRP A 307 1.88 0.90 5.83
N ALA A 308 2.82 0.93 4.91
CA ALA A 308 3.79 2.01 4.86
C ALA A 308 3.11 3.24 4.23
N PHE A 309 3.01 4.29 5.02
CA PHE A 309 2.67 5.62 4.55
C PHE A 309 3.96 6.30 4.12
N ILE A 310 4.02 6.69 2.87
CA ILE A 310 5.18 7.35 2.27
C ILE A 310 4.74 8.73 1.83
N ALA A 311 5.46 9.75 2.26
CA ALA A 311 5.19 11.13 1.88
C ALA A 311 6.48 11.85 1.48
N TRP A 312 6.34 12.77 0.54
CA TRP A 312 7.44 13.66 0.13
C TRP A 312 6.90 15.04 -0.26
N ASP A 313 7.72 16.04 -0.04
CA ASP A 313 7.44 17.40 -0.48
C ASP A 313 8.13 17.65 -1.83
N LYS A 314 7.50 18.47 -2.67
CA LYS A 314 7.99 18.89 -3.98
C LYS A 314 8.87 20.11 -3.85
#